data_bac9d34a90dc6d4a78031fcfa5b94293
#
_entry.id   bac9d34a90dc6d4a78031fcfa5b94293
#
_cell.length_a   1.000
_cell.length_b   1.000
_cell.length_c   1.000
_cell.angle_alpha   90.00
_cell.angle_beta   90.00
_cell.angle_gamma   90.00
#
_symmetry.space_group_name_H-M   'P 1'
#
loop_
_entity.id
_entity.type
_entity.pdbx_description
1 polymer ?
#
loop_
_entity_poly.entity_id
_entity_poly.type
_entity_poly.pdbx_seq_one_letter_code
_entity_poly.pdbx_strand_id
1 'polypeptide(L)'
;MSYEKFLIVASKLDKAGVNITTQLSQFGDFKFYLVDKEIIHTENVDMEKINSFDFIIFASKHRSESNEKTLSVHAPGNWRSAEFGGVPGKVCKVSALFMKHAFEKIHENMLQYNMKEYKLTMEATHHGPLIDKPCVFIEIG
;
A
#
# COMPACT_ATOMS: atom_id res chain seq x y z
N MET A 1 -0.18 19.70 4.87
CA MET A 1 -1.35 19.35 4.06
C MET A 1 -2.07 18.19 4.73
N SER A 2 -3.34 18.36 5.02
CA SER A 2 -4.18 17.31 5.61
C SER A 2 -4.95 16.58 4.51
N TYR A 3 -5.16 15.28 4.69
CA TYR A 3 -6.01 14.45 3.84
C TYR A 3 -7.26 14.08 4.63
N GLU A 4 -8.42 14.14 4.01
CA GLU A 4 -9.70 13.84 4.67
C GLU A 4 -10.35 12.56 4.16
N LYS A 5 -10.20 12.29 2.85
CA LYS A 5 -10.83 11.16 2.18
C LYS A 5 -9.79 10.12 1.79
N PHE A 6 -9.77 9.02 2.53
CA PHE A 6 -8.87 7.89 2.27
C PHE A 6 -9.61 6.73 1.61
N LEU A 7 -8.97 6.11 0.63
CA LEU A 7 -9.45 4.86 0.04
C LEU A 7 -8.39 3.77 0.26
N ILE A 8 -8.82 2.63 0.75
CA ILE A 8 -7.97 1.44 0.87
C ILE A 8 -8.25 0.53 -0.32
N VAL A 9 -7.22 0.27 -1.12
CA VAL A 9 -7.28 -0.57 -2.32
C VAL A 9 -6.55 -1.88 -2.06
N ALA A 10 -7.20 -2.98 -2.37
CA ALA A 10 -6.60 -4.30 -2.29
C ALA A 10 -7.03 -5.16 -3.50
N SER A 11 -6.30 -6.21 -3.77
CA SER A 11 -6.64 -7.16 -4.83
C SER A 11 -7.38 -8.36 -4.27
N LYS A 12 -8.46 -8.78 -4.93
CA LYS A 12 -9.14 -10.04 -4.62
C LYS A 12 -8.26 -11.27 -4.86
N LEU A 13 -7.20 -11.13 -5.67
CA LEU A 13 -6.21 -12.17 -5.94
C LEU A 13 -5.18 -12.32 -4.82
N ASP A 14 -5.14 -11.39 -3.90
CA ASP A 14 -4.18 -11.33 -2.79
C ASP A 14 -4.88 -11.58 -1.46
N LYS A 15 -4.66 -12.77 -0.90
CA LYS A 15 -5.27 -13.16 0.38
C LYS A 15 -4.90 -12.24 1.54
N ALA A 16 -3.69 -11.70 1.55
CA ALA A 16 -3.27 -10.77 2.60
C ALA A 16 -4.06 -9.45 2.49
N GLY A 17 -4.18 -8.89 1.29
CA GLY A 17 -4.97 -7.69 1.05
C GLY A 17 -6.45 -7.88 1.42
N VAL A 18 -7.05 -8.99 1.02
CA VAL A 18 -8.44 -9.34 1.40
C VAL A 18 -8.58 -9.46 2.92
N ASN A 19 -7.64 -10.12 3.58
CA ASN A 19 -7.69 -10.28 5.03
C ASN A 19 -7.56 -8.94 5.77
N ILE A 20 -6.65 -8.08 5.34
CA ILE A 20 -6.47 -6.74 5.92
C ILE A 20 -7.77 -5.94 5.81
N THR A 21 -8.38 -5.88 4.63
CA THR A 21 -9.64 -5.14 4.42
C THR A 21 -10.79 -5.73 5.22
N THR A 22 -10.88 -7.05 5.32
CA THR A 22 -11.90 -7.75 6.13
C THR A 22 -11.75 -7.39 7.61
N GLN A 23 -10.54 -7.40 8.14
CA GLN A 23 -10.30 -7.03 9.54
C GLN A 23 -10.61 -5.55 9.78
N LEU A 24 -10.14 -4.65 8.91
CA LEU A 24 -10.38 -3.22 9.05
C LEU A 24 -11.86 -2.86 9.01
N SER A 25 -12.67 -3.58 8.24
CA SER A 25 -14.13 -3.34 8.17
C SER A 25 -14.84 -3.50 9.51
N GLN A 26 -14.21 -4.18 10.47
CA GLN A 26 -14.74 -4.38 11.82
C GLN A 26 -14.38 -3.24 12.80
N PHE A 27 -13.42 -2.38 12.43
CA PHE A 27 -12.88 -1.35 13.33
C PHE A 27 -13.37 0.07 13.04
N GLY A 28 -14.05 0.29 11.93
CA GLY A 28 -14.51 1.63 11.62
C GLY A 28 -15.12 1.76 10.23
N ASP A 29 -15.50 2.99 9.88
CA ASP A 29 -16.15 3.33 8.61
C ASP A 29 -15.09 3.64 7.53
N PHE A 30 -14.27 2.64 7.21
CA PHE A 30 -13.28 2.72 6.13
C PHE A 30 -13.93 2.53 4.77
N LYS A 31 -13.38 3.17 3.75
CA LYS A 31 -13.78 2.97 2.36
C LYS A 31 -12.79 2.03 1.68
N PHE A 32 -13.30 1.01 1.00
CA PHE A 32 -12.52 -0.03 0.34
C PHE A 32 -12.85 -0.12 -1.14
N TYR A 33 -11.83 -0.48 -1.92
CA TYR A 33 -11.96 -0.89 -3.30
C TYR A 33 -11.17 -2.18 -3.53
N LEU A 34 -11.87 -3.28 -3.80
CA LEU A 34 -11.26 -4.56 -4.13
C LEU A 34 -11.23 -4.74 -5.65
N VAL A 35 -10.03 -4.74 -6.21
CA VAL A 35 -9.81 -4.91 -7.66
C VAL A 35 -9.70 -6.38 -8.04
N ASP A 36 -10.02 -6.71 -9.30
CA ASP A 36 -10.02 -8.09 -9.83
C ASP A 36 -8.71 -8.51 -10.49
N LYS A 37 -7.67 -7.69 -10.39
CA LYS A 37 -6.33 -7.95 -10.97
C LYS A 37 -5.24 -7.72 -9.93
N GLU A 38 -4.01 -8.06 -10.28
CA GLU A 38 -2.87 -7.80 -9.40
C GLU A 38 -2.76 -6.32 -9.07
N ILE A 39 -2.48 -6.02 -7.81
CA ILE A 39 -2.51 -4.65 -7.28
C ILE A 39 -1.49 -3.73 -7.97
N ILE A 40 -0.36 -4.27 -8.39
CA ILE A 40 0.69 -3.53 -9.11
C ILE A 40 0.27 -3.08 -10.53
N HIS A 41 -0.84 -3.60 -11.05
CA HIS A 41 -1.39 -3.32 -12.38
C HIS A 41 -2.74 -2.60 -12.31
N THR A 42 -2.93 -1.72 -11.34
CA THR A 42 -4.20 -1.02 -11.11
C THR A 42 -4.27 0.39 -11.73
N GLU A 43 -3.39 0.74 -12.66
CA GLU A 43 -3.37 2.05 -13.33
C GLU A 43 -4.67 2.37 -14.08
N ASN A 44 -5.30 1.35 -14.67
CA ASN A 44 -6.46 1.49 -15.54
C ASN A 44 -7.74 0.90 -14.93
N VAL A 45 -7.81 0.81 -13.59
CA VAL A 45 -9.06 0.47 -12.92
C VAL A 45 -9.90 1.72 -12.75
N ASP A 46 -11.02 1.66 -12.06
CA ASP A 46 -11.95 2.77 -11.87
C ASP A 46 -11.25 4.05 -11.37
N MET A 47 -10.69 4.82 -12.33
CA MET A 47 -9.94 6.05 -12.04
C MET A 47 -10.84 7.16 -11.52
N GLU A 48 -12.11 7.19 -11.90
CA GLU A 48 -13.08 8.14 -11.36
C GLU A 48 -13.27 7.91 -9.86
N LYS A 49 -13.42 6.67 -9.45
CA LYS A 49 -13.51 6.30 -8.04
C LYS A 49 -12.24 6.65 -7.27
N ILE A 50 -11.07 6.27 -7.78
CA ILE A 50 -9.78 6.56 -7.15
C ILE A 50 -9.58 8.07 -7.01
N ASN A 51 -9.85 8.84 -8.07
CA ASN A 51 -9.65 10.28 -8.08
C ASN A 51 -10.67 11.05 -7.22
N SER A 52 -11.74 10.40 -6.76
CA SER A 52 -12.69 11.00 -5.82
C SER A 52 -12.18 11.03 -4.37
N PHE A 53 -11.05 10.40 -4.09
CA PHE A 53 -10.40 10.38 -2.78
C PHE A 53 -9.13 11.25 -2.77
N ASP A 54 -8.69 11.65 -1.58
CA ASP A 54 -7.52 12.51 -1.42
C ASP A 54 -6.22 11.71 -1.32
N PHE A 55 -6.30 10.51 -0.80
CA PHE A 55 -5.15 9.66 -0.52
C PHE A 55 -5.51 8.18 -0.69
N ILE A 56 -4.63 7.41 -1.32
CA ILE A 56 -4.83 5.99 -1.59
C ILE A 56 -3.84 5.16 -0.76
N ILE A 57 -4.36 4.16 -0.05
CA ILE A 57 -3.56 3.18 0.67
C ILE A 57 -3.75 1.84 -0.01
N PHE A 58 -2.67 1.29 -0.56
CA PHE A 58 -2.65 -0.07 -1.10
C PHE A 58 -2.28 -1.04 0.01
N ALA A 59 -3.14 -2.01 0.27
CA ALA A 59 -2.90 -3.09 1.23
C ALA A 59 -2.59 -4.37 0.47
N SER A 60 -1.40 -4.93 0.65
CA SER A 60 -0.98 -6.09 -0.10
C SER A 60 -0.04 -7.02 0.65
N LYS A 61 0.21 -8.18 0.02
CA LYS A 61 1.23 -9.10 0.44
C LYS A 61 2.61 -8.58 0.03
N HIS A 62 3.52 -8.53 0.99
CA HIS A 62 4.94 -8.34 0.70
C HIS A 62 5.53 -9.62 0.09
N ARG A 63 6.32 -9.46 -0.97
CA ARG A 63 7.07 -10.57 -1.59
C ARG A 63 8.55 -10.26 -1.55
N SER A 64 9.33 -11.16 -0.96
CA SER A 64 10.79 -11.11 -1.01
C SER A 64 11.36 -12.51 -1.19
N GLU A 65 12.56 -12.59 -1.73
CA GLU A 65 13.27 -13.86 -1.91
C GLU A 65 13.72 -14.47 -0.58
N SER A 66 13.85 -13.65 0.46
CA SER A 66 14.33 -14.11 1.77
C SER A 66 13.28 -14.90 2.56
N ASN A 67 11.99 -14.86 2.19
CA ASN A 67 10.87 -15.42 2.96
C ASN A 67 10.83 -14.98 4.44
N GLU A 68 11.42 -13.84 4.75
CA GLU A 68 11.35 -13.28 6.10
C GLU A 68 9.98 -12.63 6.33
N LYS A 69 9.44 -12.82 7.52
CA LYS A 69 8.22 -12.12 7.96
C LYS A 69 8.50 -10.62 8.03
N THR A 70 7.82 -9.86 7.19
CA THR A 70 8.10 -8.43 7.02
C THR A 70 6.81 -7.63 7.03
N LEU A 71 6.85 -6.49 7.70
CA LEU A 71 5.90 -5.41 7.51
C LEU A 71 6.64 -4.29 6.77
N SER A 72 6.08 -3.80 5.69
CA SER A 72 6.76 -2.78 4.89
C SER A 72 5.85 -1.61 4.51
N VAL A 73 6.48 -0.47 4.31
CA VAL A 73 5.87 0.77 3.84
C VAL A 73 6.72 1.29 2.68
N HIS A 74 6.10 1.60 1.55
CA HIS A 74 6.79 2.26 0.45
C HIS A 74 5.83 2.99 -0.49
N ALA A 75 6.37 3.90 -1.28
CA ALA A 75 5.64 4.54 -2.38
C ALA A 75 5.81 3.73 -3.67
N PRO A 76 4.77 3.59 -4.51
CA PRO A 76 4.91 2.97 -5.82
C PRO A 76 5.53 3.93 -6.83
N GLY A 77 6.23 3.37 -7.80
CA GLY A 77 6.84 4.10 -8.90
C GLY A 77 8.08 3.40 -9.45
N ASN A 78 8.51 3.81 -10.62
CA ASN A 78 9.65 3.23 -11.30
C ASN A 78 10.65 4.32 -11.68
N TRP A 79 11.89 4.18 -11.22
CA TRP A 79 12.95 5.12 -11.55
C TRP A 79 13.49 4.93 -12.97
N ARG A 80 13.40 3.72 -13.52
CA ARG A 80 13.91 3.35 -14.84
C ARG A 80 12.90 2.51 -15.60
N SER A 81 12.99 1.18 -15.52
CA SER A 81 12.09 0.22 -16.17
C SER A 81 10.84 -0.03 -15.34
N ALA A 82 9.77 -0.49 -15.99
CA ALA A 82 8.48 -0.82 -15.35
C ALA A 82 8.15 -2.30 -15.57
N GLU A 83 8.95 -3.19 -15.01
CA GLU A 83 8.78 -4.64 -15.15
C GLU A 83 7.58 -5.17 -14.34
N PHE A 84 7.22 -4.48 -13.28
CA PHE A 84 6.17 -4.87 -12.34
C PHE A 84 5.07 -3.79 -12.22
N GLY A 85 4.51 -3.39 -13.36
CA GLY A 85 3.47 -2.38 -13.41
C GLY A 85 3.98 -0.94 -13.33
N GLY A 86 3.09 0.00 -13.57
CA GLY A 86 3.44 1.41 -13.65
C GLY A 86 3.97 1.82 -15.01
N VAL A 87 4.72 2.90 -15.05
CA VAL A 87 5.29 3.48 -16.27
C VAL A 87 6.80 3.74 -16.05
N PRO A 88 7.66 3.44 -17.05
CA PRO A 88 9.09 3.68 -16.91
C PRO A 88 9.41 5.14 -16.58
N GLY A 89 10.27 5.35 -15.60
CA GLY A 89 10.70 6.69 -15.19
C GLY A 89 9.63 7.56 -14.53
N LYS A 90 8.51 6.97 -14.10
CA LYS A 90 7.43 7.68 -13.44
C LYS A 90 7.21 7.17 -12.01
N VAL A 91 7.11 8.09 -11.07
CA VAL A 91 6.83 7.79 -9.66
C VAL A 91 5.54 8.47 -9.22
N CYS A 92 4.83 7.86 -8.28
CA CYS A 92 3.63 8.46 -7.71
C CYS A 92 3.97 9.62 -6.77
N LYS A 93 2.98 10.47 -6.56
CA LYS A 93 3.02 11.46 -5.49
C LYS A 93 3.05 10.75 -4.14
N VAL A 94 3.85 11.25 -3.23
CA VAL A 94 3.99 10.67 -1.90
C VAL A 94 3.83 11.73 -0.82
N SER A 95 3.46 11.31 0.38
CA SER A 95 3.55 12.11 1.60
C SER A 95 4.60 11.51 2.52
N ALA A 96 5.75 12.15 2.61
CA ALA A 96 6.82 11.72 3.50
C ALA A 96 6.35 11.71 4.97
N LEU A 97 5.51 12.69 5.34
CA LEU A 97 4.94 12.77 6.69
C LEU A 97 4.01 11.58 6.97
N PHE A 98 3.15 11.22 6.02
CA PHE A 98 2.27 10.06 6.17
C PHE A 98 3.09 8.77 6.27
N MET A 99 4.09 8.58 5.41
CA MET A 99 4.94 7.39 5.42
C MET A 99 5.68 7.25 6.76
N LYS A 100 6.25 8.34 7.26
CA LYS A 100 6.89 8.36 8.59
C LYS A 100 5.90 7.96 9.68
N HIS A 101 4.72 8.58 9.68
CA HIS A 101 3.69 8.30 10.69
C HIS A 101 3.21 6.84 10.63
N ALA A 102 2.96 6.32 9.45
CA ALA A 102 2.58 4.92 9.25
C ALA A 102 3.67 3.96 9.78
N PHE A 103 4.93 4.23 9.44
CA PHE A 103 6.07 3.44 9.90
C PHE A 103 6.17 3.45 11.45
N GLU A 104 6.08 4.61 12.06
CA GLU A 104 6.14 4.75 13.52
C GLU A 104 4.99 4.02 14.21
N LYS A 105 3.75 4.12 13.66
CA LYS A 105 2.58 3.43 14.22
C LYS A 105 2.67 1.91 14.07
N ILE A 106 3.16 1.42 12.96
CA ILE A 106 3.41 -0.01 12.79
C ILE A 106 4.43 -0.48 13.81
N HIS A 107 5.53 0.26 14.01
CA HIS A 107 6.55 -0.07 15.00
C HIS A 107 5.98 -0.11 16.43
N GLU A 108 5.20 0.89 16.83
CA GLU A 108 4.53 0.92 18.13
C GLU A 108 3.65 -0.32 18.32
N ASN A 109 2.85 -0.70 17.31
CA ASN A 109 2.00 -1.88 17.37
C ASN A 109 2.81 -3.19 17.43
N MET A 110 3.90 -3.28 16.69
CA MET A 110 4.80 -4.45 16.77
C MET A 110 5.33 -4.65 18.18
N LEU A 111 5.71 -3.59 18.87
CA LEU A 111 6.15 -3.65 20.26
C LEU A 111 5.01 -4.04 21.20
N GLN A 112 3.85 -3.40 21.05
CA GLN A 112 2.67 -3.66 21.89
C GLN A 112 2.19 -5.11 21.80
N TYR A 113 2.17 -5.70 20.60
CA TYR A 113 1.71 -7.06 20.33
C TYR A 113 2.83 -8.10 20.29
N ASN A 114 4.04 -7.72 20.70
CA ASN A 114 5.21 -8.61 20.78
C ASN A 114 5.52 -9.37 19.48
N MET A 115 5.47 -8.67 18.35
CA MET A 115 5.67 -9.23 17.01
C MET A 115 7.17 -9.35 16.67
N LYS A 116 7.95 -10.01 17.53
CA LYS A 116 9.43 -10.11 17.42
C LYS A 116 9.92 -10.84 16.17
N GLU A 117 9.06 -11.65 15.57
CA GLU A 117 9.38 -12.43 14.37
C GLU A 117 9.27 -11.61 13.07
N TYR A 118 8.68 -10.42 13.14
CA TYR A 118 8.55 -9.53 11.99
C TYR A 118 9.65 -8.48 11.96
N LYS A 119 10.14 -8.21 10.75
CA LYS A 119 10.96 -7.03 10.47
C LYS A 119 10.09 -5.91 9.94
N LEU A 120 10.37 -4.68 10.33
CA LEU A 120 9.74 -3.49 9.75
C LEU A 120 10.72 -2.81 8.81
N THR A 121 10.29 -2.56 7.59
CA THR A 121 11.13 -1.98 6.55
C THR A 121 10.41 -0.82 5.87
N MET A 122 11.13 0.27 5.66
CA MET A 122 10.73 1.29 4.70
C MET A 122 11.51 1.04 3.41
N GLU A 123 10.80 0.59 2.38
CA GLU A 123 11.44 0.19 1.13
C GLU A 123 11.62 1.38 0.18
N ALA A 124 12.61 1.26 -0.71
CA ALA A 124 12.76 2.18 -1.83
C ALA A 124 11.53 2.13 -2.73
N THR A 125 11.19 3.26 -3.34
CA THR A 125 10.10 3.36 -4.32
C THR A 125 10.32 2.38 -5.47
N HIS A 126 9.34 1.52 -5.73
CA HIS A 126 9.40 0.51 -6.79
C HIS A 126 8.00 0.06 -7.21
N HIS A 127 7.90 -0.68 -8.27
CA HIS A 127 6.73 -1.23 -8.96
C HIS A 127 5.55 -0.26 -9.18
N GLY A 128 4.47 -0.75 -9.81
CA GLY A 128 3.23 0.00 -10.01
C GLY A 128 2.27 -0.12 -8.82
N PRO A 129 1.10 0.45 -8.99
CA PRO A 129 0.63 1.18 -10.15
C PRO A 129 1.12 2.63 -10.22
N LEU A 130 0.93 3.29 -11.37
CA LEU A 130 1.03 4.74 -11.46
C LEU A 130 -0.37 5.34 -11.39
N ILE A 131 -0.62 6.15 -10.37
CA ILE A 131 -1.87 6.90 -10.19
C ILE A 131 -1.59 8.37 -9.90
N ASP A 132 -2.59 9.23 -10.06
CA ASP A 132 -2.43 10.68 -9.88
C ASP A 132 -2.54 11.14 -8.43
N LYS A 133 -3.13 10.33 -7.57
CA LYS A 133 -3.31 10.68 -6.15
C LYS A 133 -2.09 10.30 -5.32
N PRO A 134 -1.79 11.06 -4.26
CA PRO A 134 -0.82 10.63 -3.27
C PRO A 134 -1.17 9.24 -2.74
N CYS A 135 -0.19 8.36 -2.64
CA CYS A 135 -0.45 6.99 -2.25
C CYS A 135 0.72 6.34 -1.52
N VAL A 136 0.44 5.21 -0.91
CA VAL A 136 1.42 4.40 -0.18
C VAL A 136 1.01 2.93 -0.25
N PHE A 137 1.99 2.03 -0.30
CA PHE A 137 1.79 0.61 -0.02
C PHE A 137 2.08 0.32 1.44
N ILE A 138 1.21 -0.45 2.07
CA ILE A 138 1.43 -1.07 3.38
C ILE A 138 1.26 -2.56 3.18
N GLU A 139 2.31 -3.32 3.48
CA GLU A 139 2.41 -4.72 3.11
C GLU A 139 2.78 -5.60 4.29
N ILE A 140 2.33 -6.87 4.22
CA ILE A 140 2.68 -7.92 5.16
C ILE A 140 3.13 -9.17 4.39
N GLY A 141 4.24 -9.80 4.83
CA GLY A 141 4.79 -11.01 4.21
C GLY A 141 5.31 -12.02 5.19
#